data_96943e6c086051c03c090c75c22cf06a
#
_entry.id   96943e6c086051c03c090c75c22cf06a
#
_cell.length_a   1.000
_cell.length_b   1.000
_cell.length_c   1.000
_cell.angle_alpha   90.00
_cell.angle_beta   90.00
_cell.angle_gamma   90.00
#
_symmetry.space_group_name_H-M   'P 1'
#
loop_
_entity.id
_entity.type
_entity.pdbx_description
1 polymer ?
#
loop_
_entity_poly.entity_id
_entity_poly.type
_entity_poly.pdbx_seq_one_letter_code
_entity_poly.pdbx_strand_id
1 'polypeptide(L)'
;PTPPASMNHFQPVTADMAFILQQVLQAPQQLQALPAHAEADADLMQQVLEESGKFVAEVVAPLNRDGDEVGAQWKDGVVTMPPGFRDAYQAFWQAGWPALACAAEDGGQGLPAVLEAMLYEMLSAANHGWTMAPGLLHGAYECIKHHASDALKAAYLEKVATGEWLATMCLTEPHAGSD
;
A
#
# COMPACT_ATOMS: atom_id res chain seq x y z
N PRO A 1 7.22 -35.87 11.27
CA PRO A 1 8.06 -34.71 11.42
C PRO A 1 7.19 -33.49 11.11
N THR A 2 6.95 -32.65 12.12
CA THR A 2 6.28 -31.37 11.99
C THR A 2 7.13 -30.53 11.03
N PRO A 3 6.56 -29.92 9.97
CA PRO A 3 7.33 -29.01 9.14
C PRO A 3 7.90 -27.92 10.03
N PRO A 4 9.15 -27.48 9.80
CA PRO A 4 9.71 -26.39 10.56
C PRO A 4 8.78 -25.18 10.46
N ALA A 5 8.50 -24.54 11.60
CA ALA A 5 7.76 -23.32 11.65
C ALA A 5 8.30 -22.37 10.57
N SER A 6 7.43 -21.77 9.78
CA SER A 6 7.82 -20.87 8.70
C SER A 6 8.77 -19.83 9.27
N MET A 7 10.04 -19.89 8.86
CA MET A 7 11.01 -18.87 9.22
C MET A 7 10.74 -17.62 8.37
N ASN A 8 9.64 -16.94 8.64
CA ASN A 8 9.49 -15.59 8.16
C ASN A 8 10.26 -14.69 9.14
N HIS A 9 11.42 -14.24 8.72
CA HIS A 9 12.30 -13.40 9.53
C HIS A 9 12.03 -11.89 9.32
N PHE A 10 10.96 -11.54 8.61
CA PHE A 10 10.63 -10.13 8.44
C PHE A 10 10.32 -9.48 9.79
N GLN A 11 11.05 -8.42 10.09
CA GLN A 11 10.78 -7.53 11.21
C GLN A 11 10.69 -6.10 10.67
N PRO A 12 9.63 -5.36 11.00
CA PRO A 12 9.48 -3.99 10.55
C PRO A 12 10.59 -3.11 11.16
N VAL A 13 11.24 -2.32 10.33
CA VAL A 13 12.34 -1.41 10.72
C VAL A 13 11.81 -0.05 11.17
N THR A 14 10.74 -0.03 11.94
CA THR A 14 10.00 1.18 12.33
C THR A 14 10.86 2.17 13.12
N ALA A 15 11.81 1.68 13.93
CA ALA A 15 12.74 2.54 14.67
C ALA A 15 13.68 3.32 13.74
N ASP A 16 14.23 2.68 12.71
CA ASP A 16 15.10 3.32 11.74
C ASP A 16 14.31 4.31 10.88
N MET A 17 13.09 3.95 10.46
CA MET A 17 12.18 4.84 9.74
C MET A 17 11.82 6.07 10.57
N ALA A 18 11.48 5.88 11.85
CA ALA A 18 11.20 7.00 12.77
C ALA A 18 12.42 7.91 12.94
N PHE A 19 13.62 7.34 13.07
CA PHE A 19 14.85 8.11 13.14
C PHE A 19 15.06 8.96 11.87
N ILE A 20 14.87 8.37 10.69
CA ILE A 20 14.99 9.09 9.42
C ILE A 20 13.96 10.22 9.34
N LEU A 21 12.69 9.94 9.62
CA LEU A 21 11.64 10.95 9.54
C LEU A 21 11.82 12.08 10.54
N GLN A 22 12.12 11.77 11.79
CA GLN A 22 12.14 12.75 12.87
C GLN A 22 13.47 13.46 13.01
N GLN A 23 14.60 12.75 12.88
CA GLN A 23 15.91 13.30 13.17
C GLN A 23 16.66 13.74 11.90
N VAL A 24 16.58 12.98 10.83
CA VAL A 24 17.32 13.31 9.59
C VAL A 24 16.53 14.30 8.74
N LEU A 25 15.27 13.97 8.43
CA LEU A 25 14.42 14.79 7.57
C LEU A 25 13.69 15.90 8.33
N GLN A 26 13.57 15.80 9.64
CA GLN A 26 12.73 16.70 10.45
C GLN A 26 11.32 16.86 9.85
N ALA A 27 10.77 15.73 9.36
CA ALA A 27 9.53 15.70 8.61
C ALA A 27 8.33 16.30 9.35
N PRO A 28 8.14 16.09 10.68
CA PRO A 28 7.06 16.72 11.42
C PRO A 28 7.07 18.24 11.28
N GLN A 29 8.22 18.87 11.51
CA GLN A 29 8.36 20.34 11.46
C GLN A 29 8.13 20.89 10.05
N GLN A 30 8.64 20.19 9.02
CA GLN A 30 8.50 20.63 7.64
C GLN A 30 7.06 20.46 7.14
N LEU A 31 6.41 19.35 7.47
CA LEU A 31 5.06 19.04 7.01
C LEU A 31 4.00 19.86 7.73
N GLN A 32 4.14 20.08 9.04
CA GLN A 32 3.24 20.96 9.79
C GLN A 32 3.24 22.43 9.33
N ALA A 33 4.29 22.86 8.64
CA ALA A 33 4.34 24.17 7.99
C ALA A 33 3.40 24.25 6.76
N LEU A 34 2.94 23.12 6.24
CA LEU A 34 1.99 23.05 5.13
C LEU A 34 0.56 22.95 5.68
N PRO A 35 -0.37 23.85 5.26
CA PRO A 35 -1.75 23.83 5.78
C PRO A 35 -2.45 22.47 5.65
N ALA A 36 -2.17 21.73 4.57
CA ALA A 36 -2.77 20.41 4.33
C ALA A 36 -2.30 19.33 5.33
N HIS A 37 -1.18 19.55 6.04
CA HIS A 37 -0.56 18.56 6.92
C HIS A 37 -0.28 19.13 8.33
N ALA A 38 -1.03 20.16 8.74
CA ALA A 38 -0.83 20.82 10.04
C ALA A 38 -0.92 19.86 11.24
N GLU A 39 -1.71 18.79 11.11
CA GLU A 39 -1.89 17.77 12.14
C GLU A 39 -0.84 16.63 12.08
N ALA A 40 0.07 16.64 11.09
CA ALA A 40 1.06 15.59 10.90
C ALA A 40 2.26 15.76 11.85
N ASP A 41 2.03 15.51 13.13
CA ASP A 41 3.05 15.58 14.17
C ASP A 41 3.87 14.27 14.29
N ALA A 42 4.86 14.28 15.18
CA ALA A 42 5.76 13.16 15.40
C ALA A 42 5.02 11.93 15.97
N ASP A 43 4.03 12.15 16.84
CA ASP A 43 3.27 11.08 17.50
C ASP A 43 2.38 10.36 16.49
N LEU A 44 1.69 11.11 15.61
CA LEU A 44 0.91 10.53 14.52
C LEU A 44 1.79 9.71 13.57
N MET A 45 2.94 10.24 13.16
CA MET A 45 3.87 9.52 12.30
C MET A 45 4.36 8.22 12.95
N GLN A 46 4.72 8.27 14.23
CA GLN A 46 5.14 7.10 14.99
C GLN A 46 4.03 6.04 15.05
N GLN A 47 2.82 6.45 15.36
CA GLN A 47 1.66 5.55 15.40
C GLN A 47 1.40 4.88 14.05
N VAL A 48 1.44 5.62 12.94
CA VAL A 48 1.27 5.06 11.61
C VAL A 48 2.35 4.04 11.28
N LEU A 49 3.62 4.33 11.61
CA LEU A 49 4.72 3.38 11.40
C LEU A 49 4.55 2.10 12.21
N GLU A 50 4.18 2.19 13.48
CA GLU A 50 4.01 1.03 14.35
C GLU A 50 2.85 0.14 13.90
N GLU A 51 1.68 0.73 13.65
CA GLU A 51 0.50 -0.01 13.23
C GLU A 51 0.66 -0.62 11.82
N SER A 52 1.26 0.13 10.88
CA SER A 52 1.56 -0.41 9.56
C SER A 52 2.61 -1.52 9.61
N GLY A 53 3.66 -1.36 10.41
CA GLY A 53 4.68 -2.38 10.62
C GLY A 53 4.09 -3.67 11.20
N LYS A 54 3.21 -3.55 12.19
CA LYS A 54 2.48 -4.68 12.77
C LYS A 54 1.60 -5.38 11.72
N PHE A 55 0.80 -4.62 10.97
CA PHE A 55 -0.01 -5.18 9.89
C PHE A 55 0.84 -5.96 8.88
N VAL A 56 1.94 -5.37 8.42
CA VAL A 56 2.85 -6.01 7.46
C VAL A 56 3.43 -7.30 8.02
N ALA A 57 3.90 -7.29 9.26
CA ALA A 57 4.53 -8.46 9.89
C ALA A 57 3.56 -9.61 10.15
N GLU A 58 2.33 -9.28 10.57
CA GLU A 58 1.34 -10.28 10.99
C GLU A 58 0.47 -10.80 9.83
N VAL A 59 0.19 -9.96 8.82
CA VAL A 59 -0.78 -10.28 7.75
C VAL A 59 -0.11 -10.58 6.43
N VAL A 60 0.86 -9.77 6.00
CA VAL A 60 1.43 -9.86 4.64
C VAL A 60 2.68 -10.72 4.58
N ALA A 61 3.60 -10.54 5.52
CA ALA A 61 4.87 -11.26 5.56
C ALA A 61 4.73 -12.79 5.62
N PRO A 62 3.78 -13.37 6.39
CA PRO A 62 3.61 -14.82 6.44
C PRO A 62 3.25 -15.47 5.11
N LEU A 63 2.68 -14.70 4.17
CA LEU A 63 2.20 -15.19 2.88
C LEU A 63 3.30 -15.23 1.80
N ASN A 64 4.49 -14.69 2.06
CA ASN A 64 5.53 -14.55 1.05
C ASN A 64 5.96 -15.88 0.45
N ARG A 65 6.16 -16.89 1.29
CA ARG A 65 6.60 -18.22 0.84
C ARG A 65 5.54 -18.90 -0.01
N ASP A 66 4.30 -18.92 0.44
CA ASP A 66 3.20 -19.53 -0.31
C ASP A 66 2.95 -18.79 -1.62
N GLY A 67 3.15 -17.47 -1.63
CA GLY A 67 3.12 -16.66 -2.84
C GLY A 67 4.15 -17.08 -3.89
N ASP A 68 5.37 -17.37 -3.45
CA ASP A 68 6.46 -17.82 -4.32
C ASP A 68 6.29 -19.29 -4.78
N GLU A 69 6.00 -20.19 -3.85
CA GLU A 69 5.93 -21.62 -4.14
C GLU A 69 4.66 -22.02 -4.92
N VAL A 70 3.50 -21.42 -4.60
CA VAL A 70 2.23 -21.73 -5.25
C VAL A 70 2.00 -20.84 -6.47
N GLY A 71 2.24 -19.55 -6.33
CA GLY A 71 2.01 -18.55 -7.37
C GLY A 71 0.53 -18.40 -7.77
N ALA A 72 0.25 -17.48 -8.68
CA ALA A 72 -1.06 -17.34 -9.29
C ALA A 72 -1.29 -18.47 -10.31
N GLN A 73 -2.46 -19.08 -10.26
CA GLN A 73 -2.83 -20.21 -11.12
C GLN A 73 -3.92 -19.77 -12.12
N TRP A 74 -3.71 -20.06 -13.41
CA TRP A 74 -4.72 -19.87 -14.44
C TRP A 74 -5.30 -21.21 -14.86
N LYS A 75 -6.63 -21.31 -14.88
CA LYS A 75 -7.34 -22.48 -15.40
C LYS A 75 -8.68 -22.04 -15.99
N ASP A 76 -8.95 -22.45 -17.21
CA ASP A 76 -10.24 -22.28 -17.90
C ASP A 76 -10.76 -20.81 -17.87
N GLY A 77 -9.84 -19.84 -18.07
CA GLY A 77 -10.18 -18.41 -18.05
C GLY A 77 -10.25 -17.78 -16.66
N VAL A 78 -10.03 -18.54 -15.59
CA VAL A 78 -10.07 -18.06 -14.20
C VAL A 78 -8.65 -18.01 -13.63
N VAL A 79 -8.33 -16.91 -12.95
CA VAL A 79 -7.10 -16.76 -12.16
C VAL A 79 -7.41 -16.96 -10.69
N THR A 80 -6.67 -17.87 -10.06
CA THR A 80 -6.71 -18.08 -8.61
C THR A 80 -5.42 -17.58 -8.00
N MET A 81 -5.54 -16.71 -7.01
CA MET A 81 -4.41 -16.17 -6.27
C MET A 81 -3.87 -17.19 -5.25
N PRO A 82 -2.61 -17.04 -4.80
CA PRO A 82 -2.08 -17.85 -3.72
C PRO A 82 -2.95 -17.80 -2.46
N PRO A 83 -2.92 -18.85 -1.62
CA PRO A 83 -3.68 -18.87 -0.38
C PRO A 83 -3.42 -17.63 0.50
N GLY A 84 -4.48 -17.04 1.05
CA GLY A 84 -4.40 -15.88 1.95
C GLY A 84 -4.24 -14.53 1.27
N PHE A 85 -3.83 -14.45 0.00
CA PHE A 85 -3.59 -13.16 -0.68
C PHE A 85 -4.83 -12.28 -0.74
N ARG A 86 -5.98 -12.88 -1.06
CA ARG A 86 -7.26 -12.17 -1.11
C ARG A 86 -7.68 -11.65 0.26
N ASP A 87 -7.56 -12.49 1.28
CA ASP A 87 -7.96 -12.12 2.65
C ASP A 87 -7.06 -11.02 3.22
N ALA A 88 -5.75 -11.10 2.94
CA ALA A 88 -4.80 -10.04 3.27
C ALA A 88 -5.15 -8.72 2.57
N TYR A 89 -5.57 -8.75 1.31
CA TYR A 89 -6.00 -7.55 0.60
C TYR A 89 -7.29 -6.96 1.20
N GLN A 90 -8.25 -7.81 1.56
CA GLN A 90 -9.47 -7.35 2.23
C GLN A 90 -9.14 -6.68 3.57
N ALA A 91 -8.26 -7.28 4.38
CA ALA A 91 -7.80 -6.67 5.61
C ALA A 91 -7.06 -5.34 5.38
N PHE A 92 -6.27 -5.24 4.30
CA PHE A 92 -5.50 -4.06 3.93
C PHE A 92 -6.40 -2.86 3.62
N TRP A 93 -7.40 -3.02 2.74
CA TRP A 93 -8.27 -1.91 2.41
C TRP A 93 -9.27 -1.59 3.53
N GLN A 94 -9.77 -2.60 4.26
CA GLN A 94 -10.68 -2.38 5.40
C GLN A 94 -10.01 -1.63 6.56
N ALA A 95 -8.70 -1.80 6.73
CA ALA A 95 -7.91 -1.02 7.68
C ALA A 95 -7.55 0.39 7.18
N GLY A 96 -7.89 0.73 5.93
CA GLY A 96 -7.67 2.06 5.35
C GLY A 96 -6.25 2.32 4.84
N TRP A 97 -5.41 1.30 4.73
CA TRP A 97 -4.02 1.47 4.30
C TRP A 97 -3.86 2.04 2.87
N PRO A 98 -4.66 1.65 1.86
CA PRO A 98 -4.56 2.25 0.52
C PRO A 98 -4.89 3.74 0.49
N ALA A 99 -5.73 4.19 1.43
CA ALA A 99 -6.26 5.55 1.47
C ALA A 99 -5.35 6.55 2.20
N LEU A 100 -4.21 6.11 2.74
CA LEU A 100 -3.33 6.92 3.59
C LEU A 100 -3.05 8.31 3.02
N ALA A 101 -2.53 8.39 1.81
CA ALA A 101 -2.13 9.64 1.17
C ALA A 101 -3.15 10.19 0.17
N CYS A 102 -4.27 9.49 -0.06
CA CYS A 102 -5.35 10.01 -0.88
C CYS A 102 -6.07 11.16 -0.17
N ALA A 103 -6.59 12.12 -0.93
CA ALA A 103 -7.25 13.30 -0.38
C ALA A 103 -8.54 12.95 0.39
N ALA A 104 -8.82 13.69 1.46
CA ALA A 104 -9.96 13.43 2.32
C ALA A 104 -11.31 13.59 1.59
N GLU A 105 -11.40 14.53 0.66
CA GLU A 105 -12.59 14.74 -0.19
C GLU A 105 -12.88 13.55 -1.12
N ASP A 106 -11.90 12.71 -1.39
CA ASP A 106 -12.02 11.53 -2.25
C ASP A 106 -12.15 10.22 -1.45
N GLY A 107 -12.35 10.32 -0.13
CA GLY A 107 -12.45 9.17 0.78
C GLY A 107 -11.10 8.71 1.37
N GLY A 108 -10.03 9.47 1.15
CA GLY A 108 -8.71 9.23 1.72
C GLY A 108 -8.53 9.78 3.13
N GLN A 109 -7.34 9.60 3.70
CA GLN A 109 -6.98 10.10 5.02
C GLN A 109 -6.21 11.43 4.97
N GLY A 110 -5.75 11.86 3.80
CA GLY A 110 -5.03 13.12 3.60
C GLY A 110 -3.68 13.18 4.31
N LEU A 111 -3.11 12.04 4.69
CA LEU A 111 -1.82 12.00 5.37
C LEU A 111 -0.66 12.24 4.39
N PRO A 112 0.50 12.68 4.89
CA PRO A 112 1.65 12.92 4.03
C PRO A 112 2.10 11.67 3.26
N ALA A 113 2.41 11.82 1.97
CA ALA A 113 2.85 10.75 1.09
C ALA A 113 4.11 10.00 1.60
N VAL A 114 4.93 10.64 2.43
CA VAL A 114 6.09 9.98 3.05
C VAL A 114 5.68 8.80 3.94
N LEU A 115 4.52 8.85 4.59
CA LEU A 115 4.02 7.74 5.40
C LEU A 115 3.57 6.57 4.52
N GLU A 116 2.95 6.85 3.40
CA GLU A 116 2.63 5.84 2.39
C GLU A 116 3.91 5.20 1.83
N ALA A 117 4.94 6.00 1.52
CA ALA A 117 6.24 5.48 1.06
C ALA A 117 6.87 4.52 2.08
N MET A 118 6.83 4.84 3.37
CA MET A 118 7.32 3.95 4.44
C MET A 118 6.51 2.65 4.54
N LEU A 119 5.18 2.73 4.42
CA LEU A 119 4.33 1.54 4.37
C LEU A 119 4.71 0.63 3.19
N TYR A 120 4.83 1.18 1.98
CA TYR A 120 5.17 0.39 0.79
C TYR A 120 6.59 -0.15 0.80
N GLU A 121 7.54 0.51 1.46
CA GLU A 121 8.87 -0.03 1.72
C GLU A 121 8.78 -1.31 2.57
N MET A 122 8.03 -1.29 3.68
CA MET A 122 7.82 -2.45 4.52
C MET A 122 7.06 -3.56 3.81
N LEU A 123 6.00 -3.24 3.07
CA LEU A 123 5.23 -4.19 2.27
C LEU A 123 6.12 -4.91 1.23
N SER A 124 6.93 -4.13 0.50
CA SER A 124 7.83 -4.68 -0.53
C SER A 124 8.94 -5.54 0.07
N ALA A 125 9.47 -5.15 1.21
CA ALA A 125 10.48 -5.94 1.92
C ALA A 125 9.91 -7.25 2.48
N ALA A 126 8.64 -7.26 2.89
CA ALA A 126 7.97 -8.42 3.47
C ALA A 126 7.46 -9.41 2.41
N ASN A 127 6.80 -8.92 1.37
CA ASN A 127 6.18 -9.72 0.32
C ASN A 127 5.96 -8.87 -0.95
N HIS A 128 7.00 -8.76 -1.76
CA HIS A 128 6.93 -7.94 -2.98
C HIS A 128 5.91 -8.47 -3.99
N GLY A 129 5.77 -9.80 -4.11
CA GLY A 129 4.80 -10.42 -5.01
C GLY A 129 3.34 -10.02 -4.70
N TRP A 130 2.99 -9.95 -3.41
CA TRP A 130 1.68 -9.45 -3.00
C TRP A 130 1.55 -7.94 -3.23
N THR A 131 2.60 -7.18 -2.89
CA THR A 131 2.61 -5.72 -2.96
C THR A 131 2.47 -5.18 -4.39
N MET A 132 2.85 -5.96 -5.41
CA MET A 132 2.73 -5.56 -6.81
C MET A 132 1.29 -5.20 -7.22
N ALA A 133 0.27 -5.80 -6.61
CA ALA A 133 -1.12 -5.48 -6.91
C ALA A 133 -1.57 -4.14 -6.27
N PRO A 134 -1.53 -3.95 -4.94
CA PRO A 134 -1.92 -2.68 -4.34
C PRO A 134 -0.97 -1.53 -4.68
N GLY A 135 0.27 -1.81 -5.04
CA GLY A 135 1.26 -0.79 -5.40
C GLY A 135 0.89 0.08 -6.61
N LEU A 136 -0.09 -0.33 -7.41
CA LEU A 136 -0.59 0.45 -8.54
C LEU A 136 -1.77 1.36 -8.21
N LEU A 137 -2.37 1.22 -7.02
CA LEU A 137 -3.60 1.95 -6.64
C LEU A 137 -3.41 3.46 -6.62
N HIS A 138 -2.35 3.96 -5.99
CA HIS A 138 -2.13 5.41 -5.86
C HIS A 138 -1.94 6.06 -7.24
N GLY A 139 -1.16 5.45 -8.12
CA GLY A 139 -0.98 5.94 -9.50
C GLY A 139 -2.30 5.96 -10.29
N ALA A 140 -3.15 4.95 -10.12
CA ALA A 140 -4.47 4.92 -10.75
C ALA A 140 -5.40 5.99 -10.17
N TYR A 141 -5.38 6.18 -8.84
CA TYR A 141 -6.12 7.25 -8.17
C TYR A 141 -5.74 8.63 -8.72
N GLU A 142 -4.45 8.96 -8.77
CA GLU A 142 -3.96 10.23 -9.31
C GLU A 142 -4.35 10.42 -10.79
N CYS A 143 -4.24 9.37 -11.60
CA CYS A 143 -4.65 9.40 -12.98
C CYS A 143 -6.15 9.74 -13.13
N ILE A 144 -7.02 9.08 -12.38
CA ILE A 144 -8.47 9.34 -12.40
C ILE A 144 -8.75 10.76 -11.88
N LYS A 145 -8.16 11.13 -10.76
CA LYS A 145 -8.36 12.44 -10.12
C LYS A 145 -8.05 13.60 -11.06
N HIS A 146 -6.93 13.53 -11.77
CA HIS A 146 -6.46 14.66 -12.57
C HIS A 146 -6.91 14.63 -14.03
N HIS A 147 -7.21 13.46 -14.60
CA HIS A 147 -7.40 13.31 -16.04
C HIS A 147 -8.75 12.73 -16.47
N ALA A 148 -9.49 12.07 -15.56
CA ALA A 148 -10.77 11.49 -15.93
C ALA A 148 -11.89 12.54 -16.02
N SER A 149 -12.94 12.21 -16.77
CA SER A 149 -14.18 13.00 -16.80
C SER A 149 -14.92 12.92 -15.46
N ASP A 150 -15.79 13.89 -15.18
CA ASP A 150 -16.58 13.92 -13.94
C ASP A 150 -17.42 12.65 -13.76
N ALA A 151 -17.93 12.08 -14.85
CA ALA A 151 -18.67 10.82 -14.81
C ALA A 151 -17.82 9.63 -14.37
N LEU A 152 -16.56 9.55 -14.83
CA LEU A 152 -15.61 8.53 -14.43
C LEU A 152 -15.13 8.73 -12.98
N LYS A 153 -14.87 9.98 -12.58
CA LYS A 153 -14.54 10.30 -11.19
C LYS A 153 -15.66 9.87 -10.24
N ALA A 154 -16.89 10.23 -10.55
CA ALA A 154 -18.05 9.86 -9.74
C ALA A 154 -18.25 8.34 -9.63
N ALA A 155 -17.87 7.58 -10.68
CA ALA A 155 -18.03 6.13 -10.69
C ALA A 155 -16.91 5.37 -9.98
N TYR A 156 -15.65 5.87 -10.03
CA TYR A 156 -14.48 5.07 -9.67
C TYR A 156 -13.58 5.68 -8.60
N LEU A 157 -13.53 7.01 -8.47
CA LEU A 157 -12.47 7.68 -7.72
C LEU A 157 -12.43 7.25 -6.25
N GLU A 158 -13.55 7.31 -5.54
CA GLU A 158 -13.63 6.91 -4.13
C GLU A 158 -13.28 5.43 -3.93
N LYS A 159 -13.79 4.55 -4.82
CA LYS A 159 -13.54 3.12 -4.74
C LYS A 159 -12.06 2.74 -4.93
N VAL A 160 -11.37 3.49 -5.78
CA VAL A 160 -9.93 3.31 -6.02
C VAL A 160 -9.11 3.95 -4.91
N ALA A 161 -9.49 5.16 -4.45
CA ALA A 161 -8.82 5.84 -3.34
C ALA A 161 -8.84 5.02 -2.05
N THR A 162 -9.99 4.42 -1.73
CA THR A 162 -10.13 3.57 -0.54
C THR A 162 -9.52 2.18 -0.71
N GLY A 163 -9.24 1.74 -1.94
CA GLY A 163 -8.77 0.39 -2.26
C GLY A 163 -9.87 -0.67 -2.24
N GLU A 164 -11.15 -0.29 -2.10
CA GLU A 164 -12.27 -1.25 -2.24
C GLU A 164 -12.24 -1.92 -3.62
N TRP A 165 -11.87 -1.15 -4.64
CA TRP A 165 -11.61 -1.66 -5.98
C TRP A 165 -10.13 -1.56 -6.30
N LEU A 166 -9.56 -2.70 -6.66
CA LEU A 166 -8.18 -2.76 -7.14
C LEU A 166 -8.12 -2.16 -8.54
N ALA A 167 -7.08 -1.40 -8.80
CA ALA A 167 -6.79 -0.84 -10.11
C ALA A 167 -5.42 -1.29 -10.61
N THR A 168 -5.27 -1.38 -11.92
CA THR A 168 -4.03 -1.78 -12.57
C THR A 168 -3.62 -0.75 -13.63
N MET A 169 -2.36 -0.80 -14.00
CA MET A 169 -1.82 0.02 -15.08
C MET A 169 -1.47 -0.89 -16.26
N CYS A 170 -1.99 -0.56 -17.45
CA CYS A 170 -1.66 -1.25 -18.69
C CYS A 170 -0.66 -0.40 -19.48
N LEU A 171 0.57 -0.28 -18.98
CA LEU A 171 1.59 0.61 -19.52
C LEU A 171 2.13 0.14 -20.86
N THR A 172 2.46 -1.15 -20.96
CA THR A 172 3.09 -1.70 -22.16
C THR A 172 2.09 -1.87 -23.29
N GLU A 173 2.31 -1.17 -24.36
CA GLU A 173 1.52 -1.19 -25.59
C GLU A 173 2.26 -1.94 -26.71
N PRO A 174 1.57 -2.57 -27.70
CA PRO A 174 2.23 -3.29 -28.78
C PRO A 174 3.17 -2.43 -29.65
N HIS A 175 2.93 -1.13 -29.72
CA HIS A 175 3.66 -0.18 -30.57
C HIS A 175 4.65 0.72 -29.82
N ALA A 176 4.57 0.79 -28.50
CA ALA A 176 5.31 1.79 -27.73
C ALA A 176 6.00 1.25 -26.45
N GLY A 177 5.89 -0.03 -26.11
CA GLY A 177 6.48 -0.57 -24.87
C GLY A 177 5.97 0.20 -23.66
N SER A 178 6.89 0.78 -22.91
CA SER A 178 6.59 1.59 -21.72
C SER A 178 6.50 3.09 -21.98
N ASP A 179 6.42 3.51 -23.19
CA ASP A 179 6.30 4.93 -23.57
C ASP A 179 4.87 5.27 -24.07
#